data_cf087b077e77e8f2ab2f8711ad7324a8
#
_entry.id   cf087b077e77e8f2ab2f8711ad7324a8
#
_cell.length_a   1.000
_cell.length_b   1.000
_cell.length_c   1.000
_cell.angle_alpha   90.00
_cell.angle_beta   90.00
_cell.angle_gamma   90.00
#
_symmetry.space_group_name_H-M   'P 1'
#
loop_
_entity.id
_entity.type
_entity.pdbx_description
1 polymer ?
#
loop_
_entity_poly.entity_id
_entity_poly.type
_entity_poly.pdbx_seq_one_letter_code
_entity_poly.pdbx_strand_id
1 'polypeptide(L)'
;MIRVDRAELTRNEIIRIAANRFMNDGYTKTTVASMAKALNMSTGNMTFHFPTKEHMLAELVDMLGKYQWKMMEDEAKDGHSSIMAICLELLTIASACEQDEVAKDFFLSSYRSEMCMEHIRKNDTDRAKEVFKEYC
;
A
#
# COMPACT_ATOMS: atom_id res chain seq x y z
N MET A 1 -17.69 -22.52 -14.89
CA MET A 1 -16.75 -22.80 -13.77
C MET A 1 -15.57 -21.83 -13.89
N ILE A 2 -15.43 -20.93 -12.97
CA ILE A 2 -14.31 -19.97 -12.96
C ILE A 2 -13.06 -20.75 -12.53
N ARG A 3 -12.07 -20.80 -13.41
CA ARG A 3 -10.79 -21.42 -13.12
C ARG A 3 -9.96 -20.44 -12.29
N VAL A 4 -9.87 -20.70 -10.99
CA VAL A 4 -9.04 -19.86 -10.10
C VAL A 4 -7.57 -20.19 -10.37
N ASP A 5 -6.78 -19.17 -10.72
CA ASP A 5 -5.34 -19.34 -10.88
C ASP A 5 -4.68 -19.54 -9.51
N ARG A 6 -4.05 -20.71 -9.33
CA ARG A 6 -3.37 -21.07 -8.09
C ARG A 6 -2.21 -20.11 -7.75
N ALA A 7 -1.53 -19.59 -8.76
CA ALA A 7 -0.45 -18.61 -8.57
C ALA A 7 -0.98 -17.29 -8.05
N GLU A 8 -2.13 -16.84 -8.57
CA GLU A 8 -2.81 -15.63 -8.10
C GLU A 8 -3.29 -15.77 -6.65
N LEU A 9 -3.87 -16.91 -6.28
CA LEU A 9 -4.25 -17.18 -4.90
C LEU A 9 -3.05 -17.13 -3.95
N THR A 10 -1.94 -17.76 -4.32
CA THR A 10 -0.70 -17.76 -3.53
C THR A 10 -0.16 -16.34 -3.39
N ARG A 11 -0.13 -15.56 -4.48
CA ARG A 11 0.27 -14.15 -4.47
C ARG A 11 -0.58 -13.33 -3.49
N ASN A 12 -1.88 -13.52 -3.50
CA ASN A 12 -2.81 -12.83 -2.61
C ASN A 12 -2.61 -13.23 -1.14
N GLU A 13 -2.34 -14.49 -0.86
CA GLU A 13 -2.00 -14.95 0.49
C GLU A 13 -0.71 -14.31 1.01
N ILE A 14 0.31 -14.20 0.18
CA ILE A 14 1.57 -13.53 0.52
C ILE A 14 1.33 -12.05 0.84
N ILE A 15 0.57 -11.35 0.03
CA ILE A 15 0.25 -9.93 0.27
C ILE A 15 -0.56 -9.75 1.55
N ARG A 16 -1.48 -10.64 1.87
CA ARG A 16 -2.23 -10.58 3.13
C ARG A 16 -1.33 -10.76 4.34
N ILE A 17 -0.42 -11.72 4.34
CA ILE A 17 0.51 -11.90 5.46
C ILE A 17 1.48 -10.72 5.56
N ALA A 18 1.96 -10.19 4.44
CA ALA A 18 2.82 -9.02 4.41
C ALA A 18 2.11 -7.79 5.02
N ALA A 19 0.89 -7.50 4.59
CA ALA A 19 0.09 -6.41 5.15
C ALA A 19 -0.11 -6.59 6.67
N ASN A 20 -0.49 -7.78 7.11
CA ASN A 20 -0.69 -8.09 8.51
C ASN A 20 0.58 -7.86 9.33
N ARG A 21 1.71 -8.40 8.88
CA ARG A 21 3.00 -8.28 9.59
C ARG A 21 3.53 -6.85 9.57
N PHE A 22 3.44 -6.15 8.45
CA PHE A 22 3.90 -4.76 8.36
C PHE A 22 3.08 -3.82 9.26
N MET A 23 1.79 -4.08 9.43
CA MET A 23 0.91 -3.25 10.24
C MET A 23 0.90 -3.60 11.73
N ASN A 24 1.26 -4.83 12.11
CA ASN A 24 1.27 -5.26 13.52
C ASN A 24 2.68 -5.28 14.12
N ASP A 25 3.66 -5.75 13.36
CA ASP A 25 5.04 -5.94 13.85
C ASP A 25 5.99 -4.85 13.35
N GLY A 26 5.66 -4.17 12.27
CA GLY A 26 6.49 -3.20 11.57
C GLY A 26 7.18 -3.76 10.34
N TYR A 27 7.33 -2.94 9.31
CA TYR A 27 8.01 -3.31 8.08
C TYR A 27 9.46 -3.69 8.31
N THR A 28 10.21 -2.85 9.03
CA THR A 28 11.64 -3.04 9.27
C THR A 28 11.94 -4.34 10.03
N LYS A 29 11.10 -4.72 10.97
CA LYS A 29 11.25 -5.93 11.79
C LYS A 29 10.77 -7.21 11.10
N THR A 30 9.96 -7.11 10.07
CA THR A 30 9.40 -8.27 9.36
C THR A 30 10.43 -8.85 8.38
N THR A 31 10.57 -10.16 8.36
CA THR A 31 11.46 -10.88 7.45
C THR A 31 10.69 -11.79 6.49
N VAL A 32 11.22 -11.99 5.29
CA VAL A 32 10.66 -12.94 4.31
C VAL A 32 10.57 -14.35 4.91
N ALA A 33 11.60 -14.77 5.65
CA ALA A 33 11.62 -16.09 6.30
C ALA A 33 10.49 -16.28 7.32
N SER A 34 10.18 -15.25 8.12
CA SER A 34 9.09 -15.34 9.10
C SER A 34 7.72 -15.42 8.44
N MET A 35 7.52 -14.70 7.34
CA MET A 35 6.28 -14.77 6.57
C MET A 35 6.11 -16.11 5.85
N ALA A 36 7.16 -16.62 5.24
CA ALA A 36 7.15 -17.93 4.59
C ALA A 36 6.81 -19.05 5.59
N LYS A 37 7.39 -19.00 6.78
CA LYS A 37 7.07 -19.94 7.86
C LYS A 37 5.61 -19.87 8.29
N ALA A 38 5.06 -18.67 8.41
CA ALA A 38 3.65 -18.46 8.77
C ALA A 38 2.68 -19.03 7.72
N LEU A 39 3.05 -19.01 6.43
CA LEU A 39 2.28 -19.58 5.32
C LEU A 39 2.63 -21.04 5.01
N ASN A 40 3.52 -21.66 5.80
CA ASN A 40 3.99 -23.02 5.56
C ASN A 40 4.52 -23.24 4.13
N MET A 41 5.31 -22.30 3.63
CA MET A 41 5.94 -22.35 2.31
C MET A 41 7.45 -22.07 2.41
N SER A 42 8.19 -22.44 1.37
CA SER A 42 9.62 -22.12 1.28
C SER A 42 9.83 -20.63 0.97
N THR A 43 10.97 -20.08 1.41
CA THR A 43 11.37 -18.73 1.02
C THR A 43 11.55 -18.59 -0.49
N GLY A 44 12.02 -19.64 -1.16
CA GLY A 44 12.15 -19.67 -2.62
C GLY A 44 10.81 -19.55 -3.35
N ASN A 45 9.78 -20.21 -2.85
CA ASN A 45 8.43 -20.06 -3.40
C ASN A 45 7.88 -18.66 -3.17
N MET A 46 8.11 -18.08 -2.00
CA MET A 46 7.70 -16.71 -1.72
C MET A 46 8.43 -15.69 -2.62
N THR A 47 9.73 -15.82 -2.76
CA THR A 47 10.55 -14.90 -3.59
C THR A 47 10.32 -15.08 -5.08
N PHE A 48 9.75 -16.18 -5.51
CA PHE A 48 9.26 -16.35 -6.89
C PHE A 48 8.13 -15.35 -7.19
N HIS A 49 7.23 -15.12 -6.25
CA HIS A 49 6.13 -14.15 -6.39
C HIS A 49 6.58 -12.72 -6.11
N PHE A 50 7.36 -12.53 -5.07
CA PHE A 50 7.89 -11.23 -4.63
C PHE A 50 9.38 -11.36 -4.35
N PRO A 51 10.26 -10.94 -5.26
CA PRO A 51 11.70 -11.15 -5.13
C PRO A 51 12.30 -10.62 -3.83
N THR A 52 11.75 -9.52 -3.30
CA THR A 52 12.18 -8.92 -2.03
C THR A 52 10.99 -8.45 -1.20
N LYS A 53 11.23 -8.17 0.06
CA LYS A 53 10.26 -7.53 0.96
C LYS A 53 9.81 -6.16 0.43
N GLU A 54 10.70 -5.44 -0.24
CA GLU A 54 10.40 -4.15 -0.88
C GLU A 54 9.36 -4.28 -2.01
N HIS A 55 9.38 -5.37 -2.78
CA HIS A 55 8.35 -5.64 -3.78
C HIS A 55 6.96 -5.82 -3.15
N MET A 56 6.90 -6.44 -1.97
CA MET A 56 5.65 -6.55 -1.21
C MET A 56 5.16 -5.18 -0.72
N LEU A 57 6.08 -4.36 -0.24
CA LEU A 57 5.77 -2.99 0.18
C LEU A 57 5.25 -2.15 -0.99
N ALA A 58 5.88 -2.23 -2.16
CA ALA A 58 5.45 -1.51 -3.37
C ALA A 58 4.05 -1.94 -3.83
N GLU A 59 3.72 -3.22 -3.74
CA GLU A 59 2.37 -3.72 -4.02
C GLU A 59 1.34 -3.14 -3.07
N LEU A 60 1.64 -3.09 -1.77
CA LEU A 60 0.75 -2.49 -0.77
C LEU A 60 0.59 -0.98 -0.98
N VAL A 61 1.64 -0.29 -1.35
CA VAL A 61 1.59 1.14 -1.71
C VAL A 61 0.71 1.38 -2.94
N ASP A 62 0.80 0.52 -3.96
CA ASP A 62 -0.08 0.57 -5.14
C ASP A 62 -1.55 0.35 -4.76
N MET A 63 -1.83 -0.62 -3.90
CA MET A 63 -3.18 -0.88 -3.38
C MET A 63 -3.71 0.32 -2.57
N LEU A 64 -2.87 0.93 -1.75
CA LEU A 64 -3.21 2.14 -1.00
C LEU A 64 -3.56 3.29 -1.95
N GLY A 65 -2.78 3.48 -3.02
CA GLY A 65 -3.05 4.48 -4.04
C GLY A 65 -4.42 4.30 -4.71
N LYS A 66 -4.79 3.06 -5.03
CA LYS A 66 -6.12 2.74 -5.58
C LYS A 66 -7.25 3.04 -4.58
N TYR A 67 -7.01 2.77 -3.30
CA TYR A 67 -7.95 3.11 -2.24
C TYR A 67 -8.12 4.63 -2.09
N GLN A 68 -7.04 5.38 -2.17
CA GLN A 68 -7.06 6.85 -2.12
C GLN A 68 -7.88 7.45 -3.28
N TRP A 69 -7.75 6.89 -4.48
CA TRP A 69 -8.59 7.30 -5.62
C TRP A 69 -10.08 7.07 -5.34
N LYS A 70 -10.42 5.90 -4.84
CA LYS A 70 -11.81 5.58 -4.51
C LYS A 70 -12.37 6.51 -3.44
N MET A 71 -11.61 6.80 -2.40
CA MET A 71 -12.02 7.76 -1.36
C MET A 71 -12.26 9.16 -1.94
N MET A 72 -11.39 9.63 -2.81
CA MET A 72 -11.54 10.93 -3.47
C MET A 72 -12.83 10.98 -4.33
N GLU A 73 -13.12 9.90 -5.06
CA GLU A 73 -14.36 9.79 -5.85
C GLU A 73 -15.61 9.75 -4.96
N ASP A 74 -15.57 9.03 -3.85
CA ASP A 74 -16.70 8.92 -2.92
C ASP A 74 -16.97 10.27 -2.22
N GLU A 75 -15.94 10.99 -1.80
CA GLU A 75 -16.07 12.35 -1.24
C GLU A 75 -16.65 13.33 -2.26
N ALA A 76 -16.26 13.22 -3.53
CA ALA A 76 -16.83 14.05 -4.60
C ALA A 76 -18.32 13.78 -4.81
N LYS A 77 -18.77 12.54 -4.70
CA LYS A 77 -20.20 12.17 -4.77
C LYS A 77 -21.02 12.77 -3.63
N ASP A 78 -20.40 12.87 -2.44
CA ASP A 78 -21.03 13.49 -1.26
C ASP A 78 -20.98 15.02 -1.27
N GLY A 79 -20.46 15.63 -2.34
CA GLY A 79 -20.40 17.07 -2.55
C GLY A 79 -19.17 17.74 -1.91
N HIS A 80 -18.20 16.96 -1.45
CA HIS A 80 -16.92 17.47 -0.94
C HIS A 80 -15.95 17.71 -2.09
N SER A 81 -15.06 18.69 -1.93
CA SER A 81 -14.03 18.96 -2.94
C SER A 81 -12.91 17.93 -2.91
N SER A 82 -12.31 17.67 -4.06
CA SER A 82 -11.13 16.77 -4.18
C SER A 82 -9.94 17.27 -3.37
N ILE A 83 -9.77 18.58 -3.22
CA ILE A 83 -8.75 19.18 -2.35
C ILE A 83 -9.02 18.83 -0.89
N MET A 84 -10.26 18.91 -0.44
CA MET A 84 -10.64 18.56 0.93
C MET A 84 -10.29 17.09 1.21
N ALA A 85 -10.59 16.18 0.29
CA ALA A 85 -10.27 14.76 0.42
C ALA A 85 -8.76 14.52 0.60
N ILE A 86 -7.93 15.18 -0.22
CA ILE A 86 -6.47 15.09 -0.13
C ILE A 86 -5.96 15.66 1.20
N CYS A 87 -6.47 16.79 1.64
CA CYS A 87 -6.07 17.40 2.93
C CYS A 87 -6.41 16.48 4.11
N LEU A 88 -7.60 15.89 4.13
CA LEU A 88 -8.02 14.95 5.18
C LEU A 88 -7.15 13.70 5.20
N GLU A 89 -6.80 13.18 4.03
CA GLU A 89 -5.90 12.04 3.89
C GLU A 89 -4.52 12.32 4.48
N LEU A 90 -3.91 13.45 4.12
CA LEU A 90 -2.59 13.84 4.64
C LEU A 90 -2.62 14.02 6.16
N LEU A 91 -3.66 14.65 6.71
CA LEU A 91 -3.85 14.81 8.14
C LEU A 91 -4.01 13.47 8.85
N THR A 92 -4.75 12.54 8.25
CA THR A 92 -4.95 11.20 8.80
C THR A 92 -3.63 10.42 8.85
N ILE A 93 -2.84 10.46 7.77
CA ILE A 93 -1.51 9.83 7.72
C ILE A 93 -0.57 10.44 8.76
N ALA A 94 -0.53 11.77 8.85
CA ALA A 94 0.31 12.47 9.81
C ALA A 94 -0.06 12.11 11.26
N SER A 95 -1.36 12.10 11.58
CA SER A 95 -1.85 11.71 12.90
C SER A 95 -1.54 10.25 13.24
N ALA A 96 -1.69 9.34 12.28
CA ALA A 96 -1.34 7.95 12.47
C ALA A 96 0.16 7.77 12.77
N CYS A 97 1.03 8.49 12.04
CA CYS A 97 2.47 8.45 12.25
C CYS A 97 2.91 9.05 13.61
N GLU A 98 2.16 10.02 14.14
CA GLU A 98 2.42 10.55 15.49
C GLU A 98 2.05 9.58 16.61
N GLN A 99 1.01 8.79 16.40
CA GLN A 99 0.44 7.93 17.43
C GLN A 99 0.97 6.50 17.41
N ASP A 100 1.48 6.04 16.27
CA ASP A 100 1.86 4.64 16.05
C ASP A 100 3.20 4.55 15.32
N GLU A 101 4.22 4.04 16.04
CA GLU A 101 5.56 3.82 15.47
C GLU A 101 5.57 2.77 14.35
N VAL A 102 4.64 1.83 14.35
CA VAL A 102 4.50 0.84 13.26
C VAL A 102 3.97 1.50 11.99
N ALA A 103 2.95 2.35 12.11
CA ALA A 103 2.46 3.15 10.99
C ALA A 103 3.54 4.08 10.44
N LYS A 104 4.28 4.74 11.31
CA LYS A 104 5.42 5.59 10.96
C LYS A 104 6.51 4.81 10.20
N ASP A 105 6.87 3.62 10.68
CA ASP A 105 7.84 2.74 10.00
C ASP A 105 7.36 2.38 8.58
N PHE A 106 6.10 2.04 8.40
CA PHE A 106 5.51 1.74 7.10
C PHE A 106 5.63 2.92 6.12
N PHE A 107 5.18 4.11 6.53
CA PHE A 107 5.22 5.28 5.66
C PHE A 107 6.65 5.75 5.38
N LEU A 108 7.52 5.81 6.39
CA LEU A 108 8.92 6.19 6.17
C LEU A 108 9.65 5.20 5.27
N SER A 109 9.43 3.90 5.43
CA SER A 109 10.01 2.87 4.57
C SER A 109 9.52 3.01 3.13
N SER A 110 8.24 3.31 2.94
CA SER A 110 7.66 3.56 1.61
C SER A 110 8.30 4.78 0.93
N TYR A 111 8.45 5.89 1.63
CA TYR A 111 9.07 7.11 1.08
C TYR A 111 10.58 6.99 0.86
N ARG A 112 11.27 6.06 1.52
CA ARG A 112 12.69 5.77 1.32
C ARG A 112 12.96 4.80 0.18
N SER A 113 11.95 4.06 -0.24
CA SER A 113 12.05 3.07 -1.32
C SER A 113 11.85 3.74 -2.67
N GLU A 114 12.83 3.63 -3.56
CA GLU A 114 12.73 4.13 -4.94
C GLU A 114 11.55 3.47 -5.67
N MET A 115 11.39 2.16 -5.49
CA MET A 115 10.30 1.37 -6.08
C MET A 115 8.92 1.85 -5.62
N CYS A 116 8.76 2.11 -4.33
CA CYS A 116 7.52 2.67 -3.79
C CYS A 116 7.29 4.10 -4.27
N MET A 117 8.34 4.90 -4.34
CA MET A 117 8.25 6.29 -4.78
C MET A 117 7.80 6.46 -6.23
N GLU A 118 8.08 5.51 -7.11
CA GLU A 118 7.53 5.51 -8.47
C GLU A 118 6.01 5.44 -8.45
N HIS A 119 5.43 4.53 -7.65
CA HIS A 119 3.99 4.40 -7.48
C HIS A 119 3.38 5.64 -6.80
N ILE A 120 4.01 6.16 -5.75
CA ILE A 120 3.55 7.35 -5.02
C ILE A 120 3.52 8.57 -5.95
N ARG A 121 4.61 8.87 -6.64
CA ARG A 121 4.71 10.02 -7.55
C ARG A 121 3.67 9.95 -8.68
N LYS A 122 3.50 8.75 -9.26
CA LYS A 122 2.50 8.56 -10.30
C LYS A 122 1.10 8.82 -9.77
N ASN A 123 0.75 8.21 -8.65
CA ASN A 123 -0.55 8.35 -8.01
C ASN A 123 -0.85 9.81 -7.65
N ASP A 124 0.09 10.49 -6.99
CA ASP A 124 -0.08 11.88 -6.56
C ASP A 124 -0.18 12.84 -7.75
N THR A 125 0.63 12.59 -8.79
CA THR A 125 0.57 13.40 -10.02
C THR A 125 -0.77 13.25 -10.73
N ASP A 126 -1.27 12.04 -10.86
CA ASP A 126 -2.53 11.78 -11.54
C ASP A 126 -3.72 12.38 -10.75
N ARG A 127 -3.68 12.26 -9.43
CA ARG A 127 -4.69 12.87 -8.54
C ARG A 127 -4.65 14.40 -8.58
N ALA A 128 -3.46 14.98 -8.57
CA ALA A 128 -3.29 16.43 -8.70
C ALA A 128 -3.87 16.95 -10.03
N LYS A 129 -3.63 16.25 -11.13
CA LYS A 129 -4.21 16.60 -12.43
C LYS A 129 -5.74 16.59 -12.40
N GLU A 130 -6.34 15.62 -11.70
CA GLU A 130 -7.78 15.54 -11.58
C GLU A 130 -8.35 16.73 -10.76
N VAL A 131 -7.69 17.07 -9.65
CA VAL A 131 -8.04 18.25 -8.85
C VAL A 131 -7.97 19.53 -9.69
N PHE A 132 -6.89 19.72 -10.46
CA PHE A 132 -6.74 20.91 -11.29
C PHE A 132 -7.77 21.01 -12.41
N LYS A 133 -8.26 19.91 -12.96
CA LYS A 133 -9.38 19.94 -13.91
C LYS A 133 -10.65 20.49 -13.29
N GLU A 134 -10.89 20.20 -12.01
CA GLU A 134 -12.08 20.68 -11.28
C GLU A 134 -12.04 22.20 -11.07
N TYR A 135 -10.85 22.79 -10.92
CA TYR A 135 -10.65 24.21 -10.58
C TYR A 135 -10.10 25.08 -11.71
N CYS A 136 -9.68 24.48 -12.80
CA CYS A 136 -9.17 25.16 -13.99
C CYS A 136 -9.99 24.82 -15.22
#